data_99da2c08d7d2d574422c58251b5cec72
#
_entry.id   99da2c08d7d2d574422c58251b5cec72
#
_cell.length_a   1.000
_cell.length_b   1.000
_cell.length_c   1.000
_cell.angle_alpha   90.00
_cell.angle_beta   90.00
_cell.angle_gamma   90.00
#
_symmetry.space_group_name_H-M   'P 1'
#
loop_
_entity.id
_entity.type
_entity.pdbx_description
1 polymer ?
#
loop_
_entity_poly.entity_id
_entity_poly.type
_entity_poly.pdbx_seq_one_letter_code
_entity_poly.pdbx_strand_id
1 'polypeptide(L)'
;LRRQRQMCIRDSPLFGLENIVCTPHLGASTSEAQVKVAVQVAEQVSDYLQEGAITNSINSPSISAAEAPLLKPWVKVSDVLGSFIGQVIETGLKEINIEYVGSVGELNTRPLTCSIVAAILNPIVGVGSVNLVSSIIFARERGVVISEIKKDSQGAFGSYIRILVKTENAIR
;
A
#
# COMPACT_ATOMS: atom_id res chain seq x y z
N LEU A 1 5.31 20.27 -6.07
CA LEU A 1 5.56 20.65 -7.48
C LEU A 1 6.89 21.43 -7.64
N ARG A 2 7.21 22.36 -6.75
CA ARG A 2 8.47 23.12 -6.81
C ARG A 2 9.72 22.24 -6.56
N ARG A 3 9.64 21.29 -5.66
CA ARG A 3 10.76 20.38 -5.34
C ARG A 3 11.09 19.42 -6.48
N GLN A 4 10.10 18.90 -7.20
CA GLN A 4 10.34 18.03 -8.34
C GLN A 4 11.00 18.76 -9.52
N ARG A 5 10.64 20.01 -9.77
CA ARG A 5 11.28 20.81 -10.82
C ARG A 5 12.73 21.12 -10.53
N GLN A 6 13.10 21.33 -9.26
CA GLN A 6 14.49 21.56 -8.86
C GLN A 6 15.34 20.29 -9.01
N MET A 7 14.81 19.13 -8.58
CA MET A 7 15.53 17.86 -8.71
C MET A 7 15.84 17.45 -10.15
N CYS A 8 14.96 17.76 -11.09
CA CYS A 8 15.16 17.35 -12.48
C CYS A 8 16.05 18.27 -13.31
N ILE A 9 16.30 19.50 -12.88
CA ILE A 9 16.82 20.51 -13.82
C ILE A 9 18.09 21.24 -13.37
N ARG A 10 18.41 21.40 -12.08
CA ARG A 10 19.52 22.28 -11.65
C ARG A 10 20.41 21.79 -10.52
N ASP A 11 19.97 20.88 -9.71
CA ASP A 11 20.66 20.55 -8.43
C ASP A 11 21.22 19.12 -8.40
N SER A 12 21.31 18.46 -9.56
CA SER A 12 21.91 17.12 -9.60
C SER A 12 23.43 17.22 -9.65
N PRO A 13 24.15 16.49 -8.80
CA PRO A 13 25.63 16.41 -8.86
C PRO A 13 26.14 15.75 -10.15
N LEU A 14 25.23 15.27 -10.99
CA LEU A 14 25.53 14.65 -12.28
C LEU A 14 25.72 15.69 -13.39
N PHE A 15 25.30 16.94 -13.20
CA PHE A 15 25.51 17.99 -14.18
C PHE A 15 26.98 18.36 -14.27
N GLY A 16 27.48 18.41 -15.49
CA GLY A 16 28.88 18.81 -15.77
C GLY A 16 29.88 17.68 -15.75
N LEU A 17 29.46 16.43 -15.56
CA LEU A 17 30.35 15.27 -15.72
C LEU A 17 30.50 14.95 -17.22
N GLU A 18 31.75 14.75 -17.68
CA GLU A 18 32.08 14.55 -19.11
C GLU A 18 31.39 13.31 -19.74
N ASN A 19 31.05 12.31 -18.94
CA ASN A 19 30.46 11.06 -19.41
C ASN A 19 28.93 10.99 -19.24
N ILE A 20 28.27 12.10 -18.91
CA ILE A 20 26.85 12.16 -18.67
C ILE A 20 26.18 13.19 -19.56
N VAL A 21 25.19 12.73 -20.32
CA VAL A 21 24.29 13.59 -21.10
C VAL A 21 22.95 13.70 -20.35
N CYS A 22 22.62 14.92 -19.96
CA CYS A 22 21.36 15.22 -19.30
C CYS A 22 20.40 15.86 -20.28
N THR A 23 19.19 15.33 -20.39
CA THR A 23 18.09 15.89 -21.18
C THR A 23 16.97 16.36 -20.28
N PRO A 24 16.16 17.35 -20.66
CA PRO A 24 14.90 17.60 -19.99
C PRO A 24 13.97 16.40 -20.14
N HIS A 25 12.83 16.42 -19.45
CA HIS A 25 11.87 15.31 -19.40
C HIS A 25 11.25 15.05 -20.81
N LEU A 26 11.96 14.30 -21.64
CA LEU A 26 11.61 14.06 -23.05
C LEU A 26 11.05 12.66 -23.33
N GLY A 27 10.97 11.78 -22.32
CA GLY A 27 10.64 10.37 -22.52
C GLY A 27 9.28 10.11 -23.20
N ALA A 28 8.31 11.03 -23.08
CA ALA A 28 7.01 10.93 -23.73
C ALA A 28 6.73 12.10 -24.69
N SER A 29 7.74 12.74 -25.25
CA SER A 29 7.59 13.94 -26.06
C SER A 29 7.32 13.66 -27.55
N THR A 30 7.49 12.42 -27.99
CA THR A 30 7.14 12.04 -29.39
C THR A 30 5.67 11.64 -29.48
N SER A 31 5.05 11.84 -30.63
CA SER A 31 3.65 11.42 -30.88
C SER A 31 3.45 9.91 -30.65
N GLU A 32 4.42 9.10 -31.04
CA GLU A 32 4.40 7.65 -30.82
C GLU A 32 4.43 7.29 -29.33
N ALA A 33 5.29 7.95 -28.55
CA ALA A 33 5.37 7.72 -27.12
C ALA A 33 4.08 8.15 -26.41
N GLN A 34 3.47 9.26 -26.81
CA GLN A 34 2.19 9.71 -26.26
C GLN A 34 1.06 8.70 -26.53
N VAL A 35 0.97 8.16 -27.74
CA VAL A 35 -0.02 7.12 -28.06
C VAL A 35 0.21 5.86 -27.23
N LYS A 36 1.47 5.38 -27.13
CA LYS A 36 1.80 4.20 -26.33
C LYS A 36 1.44 4.39 -24.86
N VAL A 37 1.77 5.55 -24.27
CA VAL A 37 1.41 5.86 -22.88
C VAL A 37 -0.09 5.90 -22.70
N ALA A 38 -0.84 6.51 -23.62
CA ALA A 38 -2.29 6.57 -23.53
C ALA A 38 -2.93 5.18 -23.57
N VAL A 39 -2.47 4.31 -24.47
CA VAL A 39 -2.94 2.91 -24.55
C VAL A 39 -2.61 2.14 -23.27
N GLN A 40 -1.37 2.21 -22.79
CA GLN A 40 -0.96 1.53 -21.57
C GLN A 40 -1.76 1.98 -20.35
N VAL A 41 -2.03 3.28 -20.23
CA VAL A 41 -2.87 3.78 -19.12
C VAL A 41 -4.30 3.26 -19.23
N ALA A 42 -4.87 3.24 -20.45
CA ALA A 42 -6.21 2.72 -20.67
C ALA A 42 -6.30 1.22 -20.31
N GLU A 43 -5.31 0.41 -20.69
CA GLU A 43 -5.21 -1.00 -20.33
C GLU A 43 -5.13 -1.17 -18.80
N GLN A 44 -4.24 -0.43 -18.12
CA GLN A 44 -4.10 -0.50 -16.66
C GLN A 44 -5.39 -0.08 -15.92
N VAL A 45 -6.10 0.92 -16.41
CA VAL A 45 -7.41 1.31 -15.86
C VAL A 45 -8.45 0.21 -16.09
N SER A 46 -8.46 -0.41 -17.27
CA SER A 46 -9.33 -1.54 -17.57
C SER A 46 -9.08 -2.72 -16.64
N ASP A 47 -7.82 -3.11 -16.45
CA ASP A 47 -7.43 -4.20 -15.57
C ASP A 47 -7.82 -3.92 -14.11
N TYR A 48 -7.68 -2.67 -13.68
CA TYR A 48 -8.14 -2.26 -12.36
C TYR A 48 -9.66 -2.41 -12.20
N LEU A 49 -10.43 -1.97 -13.17
CA LEU A 49 -11.90 -2.02 -13.11
C LEU A 49 -12.46 -3.44 -13.21
N GLN A 50 -11.81 -4.32 -13.97
CA GLN A 50 -12.26 -5.69 -14.18
C GLN A 50 -11.78 -6.64 -13.09
N GLU A 51 -10.50 -6.57 -12.74
CA GLU A 51 -9.83 -7.56 -11.90
C GLU A 51 -9.34 -7.00 -10.55
N GLY A 52 -9.28 -5.68 -10.42
CA GLY A 52 -8.72 -5.01 -9.24
C GLY A 52 -7.19 -4.97 -9.25
N ALA A 53 -6.57 -5.24 -10.42
CA ALA A 53 -5.11 -5.15 -10.57
C ALA A 53 -4.64 -3.70 -10.48
N ILE A 54 -3.58 -3.46 -9.71
CA ILE A 54 -2.98 -2.13 -9.56
C ILE A 54 -1.54 -2.21 -10.05
N THR A 55 -1.27 -1.76 -11.26
CA THR A 55 0.06 -1.74 -11.84
C THR A 55 0.54 -0.31 -12.05
N ASN A 56 1.83 -0.07 -11.83
CA ASN A 56 2.48 1.23 -12.03
C ASN A 56 1.85 2.40 -11.26
N SER A 57 1.10 2.14 -10.19
CA SER A 57 0.58 3.19 -9.32
C SER A 57 1.71 3.87 -8.55
N ILE A 58 1.66 5.20 -8.45
CA ILE A 58 2.69 5.99 -7.75
C ILE A 58 2.52 5.90 -6.23
N ASN A 59 1.29 5.80 -5.77
CA ASN A 59 0.92 5.99 -4.37
C ASN A 59 0.14 4.82 -3.75
N SER A 60 -0.10 3.75 -4.50
CA SER A 60 -0.77 2.54 -4.01
C SER A 60 0.15 1.33 -4.12
N PRO A 61 0.00 0.34 -3.23
CA PRO A 61 0.69 -0.95 -3.39
C PRO A 61 0.36 -1.58 -4.74
N SER A 62 1.38 -2.06 -5.43
CA SER A 62 1.19 -2.74 -6.71
C SER A 62 0.58 -4.13 -6.49
N ILE A 63 -0.42 -4.48 -7.30
CA ILE A 63 -1.08 -5.79 -7.35
C ILE A 63 -1.15 -6.20 -8.81
N SER A 64 -0.45 -7.25 -9.19
CA SER A 64 -0.52 -7.77 -10.56
C SER A 64 -1.88 -8.42 -10.85
N ALA A 65 -2.25 -8.52 -12.13
CA ALA A 65 -3.48 -9.21 -12.55
C ALA A 65 -3.53 -10.68 -12.09
N ALA A 66 -2.37 -11.35 -12.05
CA ALA A 66 -2.26 -12.73 -11.56
C ALA A 66 -2.47 -12.84 -10.04
N GLU A 67 -2.04 -11.84 -9.27
CA GLU A 67 -2.16 -11.82 -7.80
C GLU A 67 -3.53 -11.32 -7.33
N ALA A 68 -4.21 -10.47 -8.10
CA ALA A 68 -5.46 -9.85 -7.70
C ALA A 68 -6.55 -10.86 -7.30
N PRO A 69 -6.81 -11.96 -8.02
CA PRO A 69 -7.78 -12.98 -7.62
C PRO A 69 -7.41 -13.67 -6.30
N LEU A 70 -6.12 -13.90 -6.06
CA LEU A 70 -5.61 -14.56 -4.85
C LEU A 70 -5.68 -13.64 -3.62
N LEU A 71 -5.44 -12.34 -3.83
CA LEU A 71 -5.48 -11.35 -2.76
C LEU A 71 -6.89 -10.91 -2.40
N LYS A 72 -7.83 -10.91 -3.33
CA LYS A 72 -9.20 -10.42 -3.13
C LYS A 72 -9.91 -10.99 -1.89
N PRO A 73 -9.89 -12.31 -1.60
CA PRO A 73 -10.47 -12.85 -0.37
C PRO A 73 -9.78 -12.31 0.90
N TRP A 74 -8.45 -12.23 0.86
CA TRP A 74 -7.65 -11.75 1.98
C TRP A 74 -7.82 -10.26 2.26
N VAL A 75 -7.98 -9.44 1.22
CA VAL A 75 -8.32 -8.01 1.36
C VAL A 75 -9.66 -7.87 2.08
N LYS A 76 -10.67 -8.67 1.70
CA LYS A 76 -11.98 -8.65 2.36
C LYS A 76 -11.90 -9.07 3.83
N VAL A 77 -11.13 -10.12 4.14
CA VAL A 77 -10.89 -10.55 5.53
C VAL A 77 -10.16 -9.46 6.31
N SER A 78 -9.15 -8.83 5.71
CA SER A 78 -8.39 -7.73 6.29
C SER A 78 -9.27 -6.54 6.66
N ASP A 79 -10.18 -6.16 5.77
CA ASP A 79 -11.13 -5.07 5.98
C ASP A 79 -12.10 -5.37 7.12
N VAL A 80 -12.70 -6.57 7.14
CA VAL A 80 -13.63 -7.00 8.20
C VAL A 80 -12.95 -7.06 9.56
N LEU A 81 -11.76 -7.69 9.64
CA LEU A 81 -11.01 -7.79 10.90
C LEU A 81 -10.57 -6.42 11.40
N GLY A 82 -10.05 -5.57 10.49
CA GLY A 82 -9.64 -4.22 10.84
C GLY A 82 -10.81 -3.37 11.34
N SER A 83 -11.94 -3.41 10.65
CA SER A 83 -13.16 -2.68 11.06
C SER A 83 -13.67 -3.14 12.42
N PHE A 84 -13.67 -4.46 12.68
CA PHE A 84 -14.05 -5.01 13.99
C PHE A 84 -13.12 -4.49 15.09
N ILE A 85 -11.82 -4.59 14.88
CA ILE A 85 -10.82 -4.12 15.85
C ILE A 85 -10.99 -2.61 16.11
N GLY A 86 -11.12 -1.81 15.06
CA GLY A 86 -11.29 -0.36 15.17
C GLY A 86 -12.52 0.07 15.97
N GLN A 87 -13.60 -0.72 15.94
CA GLN A 87 -14.81 -0.48 16.73
C GLN A 87 -14.66 -0.88 18.20
N VAL A 88 -13.76 -1.80 18.52
CA VAL A 88 -13.52 -2.30 19.90
C VAL A 88 -12.44 -1.50 20.62
N ILE A 89 -11.69 -0.64 19.92
CA ILE A 89 -10.67 0.21 20.52
C ILE A 89 -11.31 1.40 21.21
N GLU A 90 -11.12 1.50 22.53
CA GLU A 90 -11.66 2.57 23.37
C GLU A 90 -10.62 3.64 23.76
N THR A 91 -9.32 3.30 23.62
CA THR A 91 -8.20 4.15 24.06
C THR A 91 -7.20 4.36 22.94
N GLY A 92 -6.27 5.29 23.09
CA GLY A 92 -5.29 5.66 22.07
C GLY A 92 -4.49 4.46 21.51
N LEU A 93 -4.50 4.32 20.20
CA LEU A 93 -3.79 3.29 19.47
C LEU A 93 -2.29 3.59 19.45
N LYS A 94 -1.45 2.65 19.86
CA LYS A 94 0.02 2.79 19.90
C LYS A 94 0.74 1.89 18.90
N GLU A 95 0.26 0.66 18.73
CA GLU A 95 0.98 -0.33 17.94
C GLU A 95 -0.01 -1.30 17.26
N ILE A 96 0.29 -1.66 16.01
CA ILE A 96 -0.40 -2.69 15.24
C ILE A 96 0.64 -3.70 14.77
N ASN A 97 0.56 -4.93 15.27
CA ASN A 97 1.40 -6.04 14.83
C ASN A 97 0.56 -6.99 14.00
N ILE A 98 0.98 -7.27 12.77
CA ILE A 98 0.28 -8.13 11.84
C ILE A 98 1.15 -9.34 11.54
N GLU A 99 0.66 -10.53 11.85
CA GLU A 99 1.31 -11.78 11.50
C GLU A 99 0.57 -12.45 10.35
N TYR A 100 1.29 -12.70 9.26
CA TYR A 100 0.84 -13.46 8.11
C TYR A 100 1.43 -14.86 8.19
N VAL A 101 0.59 -15.88 8.38
CA VAL A 101 1.02 -17.25 8.63
C VAL A 101 0.55 -18.16 7.50
N GLY A 102 1.46 -19.00 7.00
CA GLY A 102 1.21 -19.92 5.90
C GLY A 102 1.15 -19.24 4.53
N SER A 103 0.34 -19.75 3.61
CA SER A 103 0.30 -19.32 2.21
C SER A 103 0.01 -17.84 2.00
N VAL A 104 -0.72 -17.19 2.92
CA VAL A 104 -0.93 -15.73 2.86
C VAL A 104 0.38 -14.94 3.02
N GLY A 105 1.34 -15.48 3.76
CA GLY A 105 2.65 -14.86 3.95
C GLY A 105 3.52 -14.86 2.67
N GLU A 106 3.27 -15.79 1.75
CA GLU A 106 3.97 -15.88 0.46
C GLU A 106 3.47 -14.83 -0.55
N LEU A 107 2.26 -14.31 -0.34
CA LEU A 107 1.68 -13.27 -1.18
C LEU A 107 2.30 -11.89 -0.92
N ASN A 108 1.97 -10.93 -1.78
CA ASN A 108 2.25 -9.53 -1.52
C ASN A 108 1.36 -9.03 -0.37
N THR A 109 1.92 -8.98 0.84
CA THR A 109 1.17 -8.59 2.06
C THR A 109 0.93 -7.09 2.18
N ARG A 110 1.62 -6.26 1.40
CA ARG A 110 1.51 -4.80 1.49
C ARG A 110 0.09 -4.25 1.32
N PRO A 111 -0.70 -4.69 0.32
CA PRO A 111 -2.10 -4.29 0.18
C PRO A 111 -2.96 -4.71 1.38
N LEU A 112 -2.69 -5.87 1.95
CA LEU A 112 -3.41 -6.40 3.12
C LEU A 112 -3.15 -5.53 4.35
N THR A 113 -1.88 -5.20 4.61
CA THR A 113 -1.49 -4.29 5.70
C THR A 113 -2.15 -2.93 5.55
N CYS A 114 -2.12 -2.35 4.34
CA CYS A 114 -2.79 -1.07 4.08
C CYS A 114 -4.31 -1.14 4.35
N SER A 115 -4.96 -2.25 3.94
CA SER A 115 -6.39 -2.48 4.20
C SER A 115 -6.68 -2.61 5.70
N ILE A 116 -5.93 -3.42 6.43
CA ILE A 116 -6.07 -3.60 7.88
C ILE A 116 -5.95 -2.25 8.60
N VAL A 117 -4.89 -1.50 8.31
CA VAL A 117 -4.64 -0.21 8.97
C VAL A 117 -5.72 0.81 8.64
N ALA A 118 -6.15 0.90 7.37
CA ALA A 118 -7.25 1.78 6.98
C ALA A 118 -8.55 1.41 7.71
N ALA A 119 -8.88 0.11 7.76
CA ALA A 119 -10.09 -0.38 8.39
C ALA A 119 -10.09 -0.17 9.91
N ILE A 120 -8.94 -0.32 10.59
CA ILE A 120 -8.81 0.00 12.03
C ILE A 120 -9.00 1.49 12.29
N LEU A 121 -8.43 2.35 11.44
CA LEU A 121 -8.44 3.79 11.68
C LEU A 121 -9.77 4.47 11.34
N ASN A 122 -10.49 3.98 10.33
CA ASN A 122 -11.74 4.60 9.87
C ASN A 122 -12.82 4.74 10.96
N PRO A 123 -13.10 3.75 11.83
CA PRO A 123 -14.02 3.92 12.96
C PRO A 123 -13.57 4.97 13.97
N ILE A 124 -12.25 5.14 14.13
CA ILE A 124 -11.65 6.05 15.12
C ILE A 124 -11.68 7.51 14.64
N VAL A 125 -11.41 7.76 13.35
CA VAL A 125 -11.23 9.11 12.81
C VAL A 125 -12.36 9.59 11.91
N GLY A 126 -13.30 8.73 11.58
CA GLY A 126 -14.42 9.00 10.69
C GLY A 126 -14.36 8.14 9.42
N VAL A 127 -15.50 7.59 9.04
CA VAL A 127 -15.63 6.70 7.88
C VAL A 127 -15.21 7.42 6.59
N GLY A 128 -14.33 6.80 5.82
CA GLY A 128 -13.83 7.34 4.56
C GLY A 128 -12.66 8.34 4.68
N SER A 129 -12.24 8.67 5.91
CA SER A 129 -11.11 9.58 6.14
C SER A 129 -9.75 8.95 5.81
N VAL A 130 -9.64 7.63 5.90
CA VAL A 130 -8.41 6.87 5.64
C VAL A 130 -8.68 5.81 4.57
N ASN A 131 -7.82 5.74 3.58
CA ASN A 131 -7.88 4.76 2.49
C ASN A 131 -6.56 3.96 2.38
N LEU A 132 -6.50 3.01 1.45
CA LEU A 132 -5.32 2.15 1.22
C LEU A 132 -4.03 2.94 0.97
N VAL A 133 -4.14 4.11 0.34
CA VAL A 133 -2.99 4.96 -0.02
C VAL A 133 -2.47 5.72 1.19
N SER A 134 -3.37 6.30 1.98
CA SER A 134 -3.05 7.20 3.09
C SER A 134 -2.83 6.47 4.42
N SER A 135 -3.29 5.22 4.56
CA SER A 135 -3.38 4.51 5.85
C SER A 135 -2.07 4.46 6.63
N ILE A 136 -0.98 4.07 5.98
CA ILE A 136 0.33 3.93 6.64
C ILE A 136 0.91 5.28 7.05
N ILE A 137 0.76 6.29 6.19
CA ILE A 137 1.23 7.65 6.47
C ILE A 137 0.44 8.22 7.64
N PHE A 138 -0.88 8.10 7.58
CA PHE A 138 -1.79 8.60 8.60
C PHE A 138 -1.55 7.96 9.98
N ALA A 139 -1.31 6.64 10.03
CA ALA A 139 -0.93 5.94 11.25
C ALA A 139 0.40 6.47 11.82
N ARG A 140 1.40 6.62 10.95
CA ARG A 140 2.72 7.10 11.34
C ARG A 140 2.71 8.53 11.88
N GLU A 141 1.96 9.43 11.26
CA GLU A 141 1.78 10.80 11.72
C GLU A 141 1.14 10.89 13.12
N ARG A 142 0.37 9.86 13.50
CA ARG A 142 -0.22 9.71 14.85
C ARG A 142 0.66 8.93 15.82
N GLY A 143 1.88 8.61 15.44
CA GLY A 143 2.82 7.87 16.28
C GLY A 143 2.47 6.39 16.45
N VAL A 144 1.59 5.83 15.60
CA VAL A 144 1.26 4.40 15.62
C VAL A 144 2.35 3.60 14.94
N VAL A 145 2.94 2.66 15.65
CA VAL A 145 3.95 1.74 15.12
C VAL A 145 3.25 0.58 14.43
N ILE A 146 3.67 0.28 13.19
CA ILE A 146 3.14 -0.85 12.42
C ILE A 146 4.27 -1.82 12.14
N SER A 147 4.09 -3.09 12.49
CA SER A 147 5.03 -4.17 12.19
C SER A 147 4.33 -5.34 11.50
N GLU A 148 5.06 -5.96 10.58
CA GLU A 148 4.63 -7.12 9.82
C GLU A 148 5.59 -8.29 10.11
N ILE A 149 5.03 -9.47 10.36
CA ILE A 149 5.79 -10.70 10.56
C ILE A 149 5.20 -11.76 9.64
N LYS A 150 6.06 -12.40 8.87
CA LYS A 150 5.70 -13.55 8.04
C LYS A 150 6.21 -14.82 8.70
N LYS A 151 5.35 -15.82 8.80
CA LYS A 151 5.68 -17.10 9.43
C LYS A 151 5.18 -18.26 8.57
N ASP A 152 5.92 -19.34 8.58
CA ASP A 152 5.45 -20.61 8.00
C ASP A 152 4.29 -21.17 8.83
N SER A 153 3.42 -21.96 8.18
CA SER A 153 2.32 -22.61 8.87
C SER A 153 2.83 -23.62 9.90
N GLN A 154 2.47 -23.43 11.15
CA GLN A 154 2.73 -24.39 12.22
C GLN A 154 1.42 -24.60 12.99
N GLY A 155 0.71 -25.68 12.71
CA GLY A 155 -0.49 -26.03 13.45
C GLY A 155 -1.67 -26.47 12.59
N ALA A 156 -2.87 -26.47 13.19
CA ALA A 156 -4.11 -26.99 12.60
C ALA A 156 -4.66 -26.13 11.45
N PHE A 157 -4.27 -24.87 11.37
CA PHE A 157 -4.72 -23.93 10.35
C PHE A 157 -3.63 -23.73 9.29
N GLY A 158 -3.95 -24.00 8.03
CA GLY A 158 -2.99 -23.89 6.93
C GLY A 158 -2.55 -22.46 6.60
N SER A 159 -3.44 -21.47 6.81
CA SER A 159 -3.12 -20.06 6.60
C SER A 159 -4.07 -19.16 7.37
N TYR A 160 -3.54 -18.08 7.97
CA TYR A 160 -4.32 -17.09 8.70
C TYR A 160 -3.60 -15.75 8.88
N ILE A 161 -4.37 -14.73 9.21
CA ILE A 161 -3.87 -13.41 9.61
C ILE A 161 -4.15 -13.24 11.10
N ARG A 162 -3.13 -12.87 11.87
CA ARG A 162 -3.26 -12.47 13.27
C ARG A 162 -2.96 -10.99 13.40
N ILE A 163 -3.83 -10.27 14.07
CA ILE A 163 -3.65 -8.84 14.32
C ILE A 163 -3.62 -8.65 15.83
N LEU A 164 -2.53 -8.08 16.33
CA LEU A 164 -2.37 -7.69 17.71
C LEU A 164 -2.29 -6.18 17.80
N VAL A 165 -3.10 -5.60 18.65
CA VAL A 165 -3.19 -4.16 18.82
C VAL A 165 -2.83 -3.79 20.24
N LYS A 166 -1.93 -2.82 20.38
CA LYS A 166 -1.57 -2.23 21.66
C LYS A 166 -2.17 -0.84 21.75
N THR A 167 -2.95 -0.63 22.78
CA THR A 167 -3.52 0.67 23.13
C THR A 167 -2.81 1.23 24.38
N GLU A 168 -3.15 2.44 24.79
CA GLU A 168 -2.55 3.06 25.98
C GLU A 168 -2.73 2.21 27.25
N ASN A 169 -3.83 1.49 27.37
CA ASN A 169 -4.21 0.76 28.58
C ASN A 169 -4.23 -0.77 28.42
N ALA A 170 -4.10 -1.33 27.23
CA ALA A 170 -4.22 -2.76 26.98
C ALA A 170 -3.51 -3.24 25.71
N ILE A 171 -3.16 -4.54 25.72
CA ILE A 171 -2.79 -5.30 24.50
C ILE A 171 -3.98 -6.18 24.15
N ARG A 172 -4.46 -6.12 22.92
CA ARG A 172 -5.57 -6.94 22.42
C ARG A 172 -5.20 -7.59 21.09
#